data_6c907d3ffbf45b06bc2fcbe28147000d
#
_entry.id   6c907d3ffbf45b06bc2fcbe28147000d
#
_cell.length_a   1.000
_cell.length_b   1.000
_cell.length_c   1.000
_cell.angle_alpha   90.00
_cell.angle_beta   90.00
_cell.angle_gamma   90.00
#
_symmetry.space_group_name_H-M   'P 1'
#
loop_
_entity.id
_entity.type
_entity.pdbx_description
1 polymer ?
#
loop_
_entity_poly.entity_id
_entity_poly.type
_entity_poly.pdbx_seq_one_letter_code
_entity_poly.pdbx_strand_id
1 'polypeptide(L)'
;MEDQLIPIGIHMNPNEFIMSSYGVRMPRIIYGTAWKKDNTAALVEQAISLGFRGIDTACQPKHYNEAGVGDGVVACQVRGIERSELYLQSKFTPLSGQDPERIPYDAKASLAEQVAQSFQTSLRNLKTTYLDCLILHSPLTNQQKMGEVWQAMENIFESGGTKQLGISNCYNLEQFKLLYRNAKIKPAVIQNRFYDKTQYDGTLRDFCQQQGIIYQSFWTLTANPNILAHTTIKTLTAKYQRSTAQVFFRYLSQSNIIPLTGTTSETHMREDLAIIDFELTADECEAVGRLL
;
A
#
# COMPACT_ATOMS: atom_id res chain seq x y z
N MET A 1 13.78 -13.75 -41.70
CA MET A 1 12.51 -13.15 -41.25
C MET A 1 12.76 -12.75 -39.78
N GLU A 2 13.09 -11.48 -39.61
CA GLU A 2 13.31 -10.90 -38.29
C GLU A 2 11.93 -10.61 -37.68
N ASP A 3 11.61 -11.31 -36.61
CA ASP A 3 10.44 -10.96 -35.76
C ASP A 3 10.71 -9.61 -35.13
N GLN A 4 10.10 -8.57 -35.66
CA GLN A 4 10.04 -7.25 -35.04
C GLN A 4 9.18 -7.37 -33.81
N LEU A 5 9.82 -7.39 -32.63
CA LEU A 5 9.19 -7.14 -31.34
C LEU A 5 8.62 -5.71 -31.36
N ILE A 6 7.33 -5.60 -31.55
CA ILE A 6 6.60 -4.34 -31.39
C ILE A 6 6.70 -3.98 -29.89
N PRO A 7 7.27 -2.82 -29.54
CA PRO A 7 7.22 -2.36 -28.16
C PRO A 7 5.76 -2.13 -27.80
N ILE A 8 5.26 -2.87 -26.81
CA ILE A 8 3.94 -2.64 -26.22
C ILE A 8 4.03 -1.30 -25.48
N GLY A 9 3.74 -0.23 -26.19
CA GLY A 9 3.46 1.06 -25.59
C GLY A 9 2.21 0.92 -24.75
N ILE A 10 2.38 0.73 -23.43
CA ILE A 10 1.27 0.71 -22.49
C ILE A 10 0.69 2.12 -22.50
N HIS A 11 -0.46 2.32 -23.16
CA HIS A 11 -1.30 3.50 -22.98
C HIS A 11 -1.79 3.49 -21.53
N MET A 12 -1.08 4.20 -20.66
CA MET A 12 -1.45 4.32 -19.26
C MET A 12 -2.69 5.19 -19.13
N ASN A 13 -3.79 4.59 -18.69
CA ASN A 13 -5.03 5.29 -18.40
C ASN A 13 -4.79 6.26 -17.22
N PRO A 14 -5.01 7.58 -17.36
CA PRO A 14 -4.82 8.53 -16.27
C PRO A 14 -5.66 8.21 -15.01
N ASN A 15 -6.72 7.42 -15.17
CA ASN A 15 -7.54 6.94 -14.05
C ASN A 15 -6.90 5.82 -13.21
N GLU A 16 -5.76 5.25 -13.65
CA GLU A 16 -5.05 4.20 -12.92
C GLU A 16 -4.25 4.72 -11.72
N PHE A 17 -4.01 6.04 -11.66
CA PHE A 17 -3.10 6.64 -10.68
C PHE A 17 -3.73 7.83 -9.97
N ILE A 18 -3.19 8.10 -8.79
CA ILE A 18 -3.45 9.33 -8.01
C ILE A 18 -2.11 9.95 -7.64
N MET A 19 -2.07 11.29 -7.58
CA MET A 19 -0.87 12.01 -7.14
C MET A 19 -0.97 12.33 -5.65
N SER A 20 0.08 12.02 -4.90
CA SER A 20 0.18 12.46 -3.51
C SER A 20 0.55 13.93 -3.38
N SER A 21 0.45 14.47 -2.17
CA SER A 21 0.88 15.84 -1.84
C SER A 21 2.37 16.10 -2.09
N TYR A 22 3.17 15.06 -2.24
CA TYR A 22 4.60 15.13 -2.57
C TYR A 22 4.89 14.89 -4.07
N GLY A 23 3.85 14.88 -4.91
CA GLY A 23 4.01 14.64 -6.35
C GLY A 23 4.37 13.18 -6.69
N VAL A 24 4.17 12.25 -5.78
CA VAL A 24 4.40 10.82 -6.03
C VAL A 24 3.17 10.22 -6.69
N ARG A 25 3.38 9.58 -7.83
CA ARG A 25 2.36 8.88 -8.59
C ARG A 25 2.10 7.52 -7.96
N MET A 26 0.88 7.29 -7.48
CA MET A 26 0.47 6.07 -6.78
C MET A 26 -0.61 5.34 -7.57
N PRO A 27 -0.48 4.02 -7.80
CA PRO A 27 -1.56 3.22 -8.40
C PRO A 27 -2.81 3.21 -7.52
N ARG A 28 -4.00 3.15 -8.15
CA ARG A 28 -5.28 3.08 -7.43
C ARG A 28 -5.58 1.73 -6.84
N ILE A 29 -4.73 0.74 -7.06
CA ILE A 29 -4.71 -0.56 -6.39
C ILE A 29 -3.27 -1.01 -6.20
N ILE A 30 -2.96 -1.58 -5.04
CA ILE A 30 -1.61 -2.01 -4.67
C ILE A 30 -1.61 -3.50 -4.36
N TYR A 31 -0.59 -4.22 -4.86
CA TYR A 31 -0.40 -5.62 -4.56
C TYR A 31 0.34 -5.79 -3.22
N GLY A 32 -0.34 -6.38 -2.23
CA GLY A 32 0.20 -6.64 -0.89
C GLY A 32 0.87 -8.00 -0.80
N THR A 33 2.07 -8.05 -0.22
CA THR A 33 2.93 -9.24 -0.20
C THR A 33 2.95 -10.00 1.13
N ALA A 34 2.13 -9.60 2.12
CA ALA A 34 2.04 -10.29 3.39
C ALA A 34 1.66 -11.78 3.23
N TRP A 35 2.30 -12.66 4.01
CA TRP A 35 1.99 -14.09 4.10
C TRP A 35 2.24 -14.92 2.82
N LYS A 36 2.99 -14.39 1.84
CA LYS A 36 3.31 -15.09 0.59
C LYS A 36 4.47 -16.09 0.74
N LYS A 37 5.27 -15.98 1.81
CA LYS A 37 6.38 -16.89 2.12
C LYS A 37 7.30 -17.09 0.90
N ASP A 38 7.61 -18.36 0.56
CA ASP A 38 8.50 -18.72 -0.55
C ASP A 38 7.92 -18.37 -1.93
N ASN A 39 6.60 -18.22 -2.04
CA ASN A 39 5.95 -17.85 -3.29
C ASN A 39 6.03 -16.35 -3.61
N THR A 40 6.64 -15.54 -2.73
CA THR A 40 6.62 -14.07 -2.86
C THR A 40 7.22 -13.62 -4.20
N ALA A 41 8.37 -14.13 -4.59
CA ALA A 41 9.04 -13.72 -5.84
C ALA A 41 8.17 -14.01 -7.07
N ALA A 42 7.68 -15.23 -7.21
CA ALA A 42 6.84 -15.63 -8.33
C ALA A 42 5.52 -14.82 -8.39
N LEU A 43 4.88 -14.58 -7.24
CA LEU A 43 3.63 -13.82 -7.19
C LEU A 43 3.83 -12.32 -7.48
N VAL A 44 4.95 -11.73 -7.05
CA VAL A 44 5.29 -10.33 -7.38
C VAL A 44 5.59 -10.21 -8.87
N GLU A 45 6.40 -11.11 -9.44
CA GLU A 45 6.66 -11.16 -10.88
C GLU A 45 5.36 -11.30 -11.68
N GLN A 46 4.47 -12.21 -11.28
CA GLN A 46 3.16 -12.40 -11.92
C GLN A 46 2.31 -11.12 -11.82
N ALA A 47 2.18 -10.52 -10.63
CA ALA A 47 1.38 -9.32 -10.44
C ALA A 47 1.87 -8.16 -11.34
N ILE A 48 3.19 -7.90 -11.37
CA ILE A 48 3.78 -6.85 -12.20
C ILE A 48 3.59 -7.17 -13.70
N SER A 49 3.80 -8.42 -14.11
CA SER A 49 3.61 -8.86 -15.50
C SER A 49 2.16 -8.73 -15.97
N LEU A 50 1.19 -8.87 -15.07
CA LEU A 50 -0.24 -8.67 -15.35
C LEU A 50 -0.64 -7.19 -15.42
N GLY A 51 0.17 -6.28 -14.88
CA GLY A 51 -0.11 -4.84 -14.95
C GLY A 51 -0.08 -4.10 -13.60
N PHE A 52 0.08 -4.77 -12.47
CA PHE A 52 0.29 -4.05 -11.20
C PHE A 52 1.54 -3.17 -11.28
N ARG A 53 1.42 -1.95 -10.79
CA ARG A 53 2.53 -1.00 -10.70
C ARG A 53 2.79 -0.53 -9.26
N GLY A 54 2.00 -1.01 -8.29
CA GLY A 54 2.18 -0.77 -6.86
C GLY A 54 2.41 -2.06 -6.10
N ILE A 55 3.49 -2.11 -5.32
CA ILE A 55 3.84 -3.25 -4.46
C ILE A 55 4.01 -2.77 -3.02
N ASP A 56 3.34 -3.42 -2.09
CA ASP A 56 3.45 -3.19 -0.64
C ASP A 56 4.15 -4.36 0.05
N THR A 57 5.14 -4.04 0.85
CA THR A 57 5.86 -5.00 1.70
C THR A 57 6.23 -4.37 3.05
N ALA A 58 7.04 -5.06 3.85
CA ALA A 58 7.59 -4.53 5.10
C ALA A 58 8.90 -5.23 5.50
N CYS A 59 9.80 -4.50 6.15
CA CYS A 59 10.99 -5.05 6.81
C CYS A 59 10.58 -5.76 8.10
N GLN A 60 9.84 -6.86 7.95
CA GLN A 60 9.29 -7.68 9.02
C GLN A 60 9.27 -9.16 8.60
N PRO A 61 10.35 -9.91 8.81
CA PRO A 61 10.47 -11.32 8.39
C PRO A 61 9.41 -12.27 8.95
N LYS A 62 8.67 -11.82 9.97
CA LYS A 62 7.55 -12.58 10.54
C LYS A 62 6.43 -12.85 9.53
N HIS A 63 6.08 -11.85 8.74
CA HIS A 63 4.93 -11.90 7.83
C HIS A 63 5.28 -11.62 6.36
N TYR A 64 6.47 -11.10 6.09
CA TYR A 64 6.90 -10.67 4.76
C TYR A 64 8.22 -11.32 4.35
N ASN A 65 8.35 -11.63 3.07
CA ASN A 65 9.60 -11.99 2.42
C ASN A 65 10.03 -10.84 1.50
N GLU A 66 10.66 -9.82 2.09
CA GLU A 66 11.06 -8.61 1.36
C GLU A 66 12.12 -8.90 0.28
N ALA A 67 13.02 -9.86 0.53
CA ALA A 67 13.99 -10.32 -0.47
C ALA A 67 13.31 -10.95 -1.69
N GLY A 68 12.29 -11.77 -1.47
CA GLY A 68 11.47 -12.32 -2.55
C GLY A 68 10.73 -11.24 -3.36
N VAL A 69 10.34 -10.12 -2.73
CA VAL A 69 9.81 -8.96 -3.47
C VAL A 69 10.87 -8.40 -4.41
N GLY A 70 12.10 -8.21 -3.92
CA GLY A 70 13.23 -7.73 -4.74
C GLY A 70 13.54 -8.66 -5.90
N ASP A 71 13.51 -9.99 -5.68
CA ASP A 71 13.70 -10.97 -6.74
C ASP A 71 12.64 -10.86 -7.85
N GLY A 72 11.37 -10.74 -7.48
CA GLY A 72 10.27 -10.58 -8.43
C GLY A 72 10.35 -9.25 -9.20
N VAL A 73 10.74 -8.16 -8.55
CA VAL A 73 10.96 -6.86 -9.20
C VAL A 73 12.09 -6.96 -10.24
N VAL A 74 13.25 -7.54 -9.87
CA VAL A 74 14.38 -7.69 -10.78
C VAL A 74 14.03 -8.59 -11.99
N ALA A 75 13.27 -9.66 -11.77
CA ALA A 75 12.80 -10.51 -12.88
C ALA A 75 11.96 -9.72 -13.91
N CYS A 76 11.16 -8.76 -13.44
CA CYS A 76 10.39 -7.87 -14.31
C CYS A 76 11.27 -6.80 -14.99
N GLN A 77 12.29 -6.29 -14.31
CA GLN A 77 13.24 -5.35 -14.91
C GLN A 77 14.01 -5.97 -16.07
N VAL A 78 14.41 -7.23 -15.97
CA VAL A 78 15.05 -7.98 -17.07
C VAL A 78 14.12 -8.08 -18.30
N ARG A 79 12.80 -7.98 -18.11
CA ARG A 79 11.79 -7.97 -19.17
C ARG A 79 11.41 -6.56 -19.65
N GLY A 80 12.14 -5.53 -19.22
CA GLY A 80 11.97 -4.16 -19.69
C GLY A 80 11.02 -3.28 -18.87
N ILE A 81 10.59 -3.72 -17.69
CA ILE A 81 9.81 -2.85 -16.78
C ILE A 81 10.77 -2.10 -15.86
N GLU A 82 10.90 -0.80 -16.06
CA GLU A 82 11.84 0.03 -15.32
C GLU A 82 11.41 0.21 -13.84
N ARG A 83 12.40 0.32 -12.93
CA ARG A 83 12.15 0.61 -11.49
C ARG A 83 11.29 1.88 -11.30
N SER A 84 11.47 2.88 -12.16
CA SER A 84 10.75 4.15 -12.12
C SER A 84 9.26 4.03 -12.49
N GLU A 85 8.85 2.94 -13.14
CA GLU A 85 7.46 2.64 -13.44
C GLU A 85 6.70 2.03 -12.26
N LEU A 86 7.45 1.58 -11.22
CA LEU A 86 6.90 0.91 -10.06
C LEU A 86 6.81 1.87 -8.86
N TYR A 87 5.69 1.83 -8.18
CA TYR A 87 5.51 2.35 -6.83
C TYR A 87 5.82 1.23 -5.84
N LEU A 88 6.94 1.35 -5.13
CA LEU A 88 7.40 0.36 -4.17
C LEU A 88 7.40 0.97 -2.77
N GLN A 89 6.57 0.44 -1.87
CA GLN A 89 6.51 0.86 -0.47
C GLN A 89 6.92 -0.26 0.47
N SER A 90 7.70 0.10 1.49
CA SER A 90 8.07 -0.78 2.58
C SER A 90 7.90 -0.08 3.92
N LYS A 91 8.05 -0.82 5.02
CA LYS A 91 7.71 -0.35 6.35
C LYS A 91 8.85 -0.57 7.34
N PHE A 92 9.15 0.43 8.16
CA PHE A 92 9.85 0.24 9.42
C PHE A 92 8.89 -0.35 10.44
N THR A 93 9.20 -1.52 10.98
CA THR A 93 8.41 -2.18 12.04
C THR A 93 9.16 -2.04 13.37
N PRO A 94 8.58 -1.36 14.37
CA PRO A 94 9.15 -1.31 15.72
C PRO A 94 9.33 -2.70 16.33
N LEU A 95 10.22 -2.82 17.34
CA LEU A 95 10.54 -4.10 18.00
C LEU A 95 9.32 -4.88 18.47
N SER A 96 8.29 -4.19 18.97
CA SER A 96 7.04 -4.83 19.42
C SER A 96 6.28 -5.58 18.31
N GLY A 97 6.54 -5.27 17.05
CA GLY A 97 5.96 -5.93 15.89
C GLY A 97 6.87 -6.97 15.23
N GLN A 98 8.11 -7.12 15.68
CA GLN A 98 9.07 -8.06 15.11
C GLN A 98 8.94 -9.45 15.72
N ASP A 99 9.50 -10.43 15.04
CA ASP A 99 9.79 -11.75 15.60
C ASP A 99 11.13 -11.66 16.34
N PRO A 100 11.19 -11.94 17.65
CA PRO A 100 12.42 -11.80 18.43
C PRO A 100 13.63 -12.57 17.87
N GLU A 101 13.39 -13.66 17.13
CA GLU A 101 14.44 -14.49 16.53
C GLU A 101 14.91 -13.97 15.15
N ARG A 102 14.18 -13.03 14.55
CA ARG A 102 14.41 -12.55 13.17
C ARG A 102 14.26 -11.04 13.04
N ILE A 103 14.93 -10.30 13.93
CA ILE A 103 14.89 -8.84 13.88
C ILE A 103 15.86 -8.36 12.79
N PRO A 104 15.42 -7.51 11.83
CA PRO A 104 16.26 -7.10 10.69
C PRO A 104 17.22 -5.95 10.99
N TYR A 105 17.38 -5.58 12.26
CA TYR A 105 18.27 -4.52 12.76
C TYR A 105 18.74 -4.84 14.18
N ASP A 106 19.73 -4.13 14.70
CA ASP A 106 20.19 -4.29 16.08
C ASP A 106 19.12 -3.80 17.07
N ALA A 107 18.53 -4.73 17.82
CA ALA A 107 17.49 -4.46 18.81
C ALA A 107 17.97 -3.57 19.99
N LYS A 108 19.30 -3.45 20.21
CA LYS A 108 19.91 -2.65 21.27
C LYS A 108 20.33 -1.26 20.81
N ALA A 109 20.34 -1.02 19.50
CA ALA A 109 20.66 0.28 18.93
C ALA A 109 19.62 1.35 19.31
N SER A 110 19.96 2.61 19.18
CA SER A 110 19.01 3.72 19.34
C SER A 110 17.87 3.60 18.33
N LEU A 111 16.72 4.21 18.61
CA LEU A 111 15.56 4.17 17.70
C LEU A 111 15.91 4.71 16.31
N ALA A 112 16.70 5.78 16.24
CA ALA A 112 17.16 6.34 14.98
C ALA A 112 18.02 5.35 14.18
N GLU A 113 18.94 4.64 14.85
CA GLU A 113 19.75 3.61 14.21
C GLU A 113 18.92 2.39 13.79
N GLN A 114 17.93 1.96 14.59
CA GLN A 114 17.01 0.89 14.21
C GLN A 114 16.26 1.22 12.91
N VAL A 115 15.77 2.47 12.78
CA VAL A 115 15.11 2.95 11.55
C VAL A 115 16.09 2.93 10.37
N ALA A 116 17.30 3.47 10.56
CA ALA A 116 18.30 3.52 9.49
C ALA A 116 18.74 2.11 9.05
N GLN A 117 19.02 1.21 9.98
CA GLN A 117 19.41 -0.18 9.68
C GLN A 117 18.28 -0.95 8.98
N SER A 118 17.03 -0.80 9.45
CA SER A 118 15.86 -1.39 8.82
C SER A 118 15.70 -0.90 7.37
N PHE A 119 15.85 0.41 7.15
CA PHE A 119 15.79 0.99 5.82
C PHE A 119 16.89 0.45 4.90
N GLN A 120 18.14 0.38 5.37
CA GLN A 120 19.25 -0.19 4.59
C GLN A 120 19.02 -1.68 4.29
N THR A 121 18.41 -2.42 5.21
CA THR A 121 18.02 -3.81 5.00
C THR A 121 16.93 -3.91 3.92
N SER A 122 15.93 -3.04 3.95
CA SER A 122 14.91 -2.96 2.89
C SER A 122 15.52 -2.67 1.52
N LEU A 123 16.45 -1.70 1.41
CA LEU A 123 17.10 -1.40 0.12
C LEU A 123 17.86 -2.61 -0.43
N ARG A 124 18.61 -3.33 0.42
CA ARG A 124 19.31 -4.55 0.01
C ARG A 124 18.36 -5.65 -0.43
N ASN A 125 17.33 -5.92 0.37
CA ASN A 125 16.33 -6.95 0.08
C ASN A 125 15.58 -6.66 -1.22
N LEU A 126 15.14 -5.41 -1.41
CA LEU A 126 14.36 -4.97 -2.56
C LEU A 126 15.23 -4.68 -3.79
N LYS A 127 16.56 -4.75 -3.65
CA LYS A 127 17.52 -4.50 -4.74
C LYS A 127 17.30 -3.15 -5.43
N THR A 128 17.08 -2.10 -4.63
CA THR A 128 16.79 -0.74 -5.07
C THR A 128 17.58 0.28 -4.26
N THR A 129 17.72 1.48 -4.77
CA THR A 129 18.41 2.59 -4.10
C THR A 129 17.42 3.55 -3.39
N TYR A 130 16.12 3.40 -3.62
CA TYR A 130 15.09 4.27 -3.02
C TYR A 130 13.75 3.53 -2.88
N LEU A 131 12.92 4.04 -1.98
CA LEU A 131 11.51 3.68 -1.86
C LEU A 131 10.62 4.82 -2.40
N ASP A 132 9.46 4.48 -2.95
CA ASP A 132 8.46 5.49 -3.28
C ASP A 132 7.68 5.94 -2.03
N CYS A 133 7.57 5.05 -1.02
CA CYS A 133 7.04 5.41 0.31
C CYS A 133 7.70 4.57 1.41
N LEU A 134 8.16 5.22 2.48
CA LEU A 134 8.56 4.56 3.72
C LEU A 134 7.45 4.76 4.76
N ILE A 135 6.92 3.65 5.29
CA ILE A 135 5.79 3.65 6.20
C ILE A 135 6.24 3.23 7.61
N LEU A 136 5.86 3.97 8.63
CA LEU A 136 5.91 3.48 10.01
C LEU A 136 4.81 2.44 10.20
N HIS A 137 5.17 1.17 10.47
CA HIS A 137 4.26 0.04 10.45
C HIS A 137 3.17 0.09 11.53
N SER A 138 3.47 0.70 12.67
CA SER A 138 2.52 1.02 13.74
C SER A 138 3.02 2.19 14.58
N PRO A 139 2.12 3.01 15.13
CA PRO A 139 2.52 4.09 16.04
C PRO A 139 3.16 3.54 17.31
N LEU A 140 4.07 4.30 17.89
CA LEU A 140 4.61 4.06 19.21
C LEU A 140 3.70 4.76 20.24
N THR A 141 3.47 4.12 21.40
CA THR A 141 2.62 4.67 22.47
C THR A 141 3.27 5.86 23.18
N ASN A 142 4.60 5.87 23.29
CA ASN A 142 5.34 6.97 23.86
C ASN A 142 5.58 8.05 22.81
N GLN A 143 5.09 9.26 23.06
CA GLN A 143 5.16 10.38 22.10
C GLN A 143 6.57 10.84 21.77
N GLN A 144 7.48 10.84 22.77
CA GLN A 144 8.88 11.19 22.53
C GLN A 144 9.53 10.17 21.59
N LYS A 145 9.38 8.87 21.86
CA LYS A 145 9.88 7.80 20.99
C LYS A 145 9.25 7.84 19.60
N MET A 146 7.97 8.19 19.53
CA MET A 146 7.28 8.40 18.25
C MET A 146 7.94 9.53 17.44
N GLY A 147 8.26 10.65 18.10
CA GLY A 147 8.98 11.77 17.48
C GLY A 147 10.39 11.38 17.02
N GLU A 148 11.14 10.63 17.82
CA GLU A 148 12.48 10.14 17.47
C GLU A 148 12.46 9.25 16.21
N VAL A 149 11.53 8.30 16.14
CA VAL A 149 11.34 7.43 14.97
C VAL A 149 10.94 8.24 13.76
N TRP A 150 9.98 9.15 13.89
CA TRP A 150 9.52 9.97 12.77
C TRP A 150 10.64 10.87 12.24
N GLN A 151 11.41 11.51 13.13
CA GLN A 151 12.58 12.30 12.75
C GLN A 151 13.63 11.48 12.00
N ALA A 152 13.87 10.24 12.39
CA ALA A 152 14.78 9.36 11.67
C ALA A 152 14.28 9.02 10.26
N MET A 153 12.96 8.85 10.11
CA MET A 153 12.34 8.66 8.79
C MET A 153 12.40 9.94 7.94
N GLU A 154 12.24 11.12 8.55
CA GLU A 154 12.41 12.42 7.88
C GLU A 154 13.83 12.59 7.35
N ASN A 155 14.85 12.18 8.10
CA ASN A 155 16.24 12.20 7.65
C ASN A 155 16.48 11.31 6.41
N ILE A 156 15.80 10.15 6.34
CA ILE A 156 15.83 9.29 5.16
C ILE A 156 15.16 9.98 3.95
N PHE A 157 14.04 10.65 4.17
CA PHE A 157 13.38 11.44 3.12
C PHE A 157 14.29 12.58 2.64
N GLU A 158 14.88 13.36 3.53
CA GLU A 158 15.77 14.48 3.20
C GLU A 158 17.03 14.05 2.45
N SER A 159 17.52 12.82 2.72
CA SER A 159 18.63 12.24 1.97
C SER A 159 18.24 11.64 0.62
N GLY A 160 16.96 11.70 0.23
CA GLY A 160 16.45 11.13 -1.01
C GLY A 160 16.26 9.61 -1.00
N GLY A 161 16.34 8.98 0.17
CA GLY A 161 16.13 7.53 0.31
C GLY A 161 14.68 7.10 0.10
N THR A 162 13.73 7.99 0.36
CA THR A 162 12.31 7.78 0.06
C THR A 162 11.66 9.04 -0.49
N LYS A 163 10.64 8.90 -1.33
CA LYS A 163 9.94 10.04 -1.94
C LYS A 163 8.82 10.60 -1.06
N GLN A 164 8.31 9.82 -0.12
CA GLN A 164 7.29 10.26 0.83
C GLN A 164 7.25 9.35 2.04
N LEU A 165 6.59 9.81 3.10
CA LEU A 165 6.42 9.08 4.35
C LEU A 165 4.95 8.70 4.59
N GLY A 166 4.73 7.63 5.33
CA GLY A 166 3.41 7.19 5.74
C GLY A 166 3.41 6.54 7.13
N ILE A 167 2.22 6.25 7.61
CA ILE A 167 2.01 5.50 8.85
C ILE A 167 0.94 4.45 8.67
N SER A 168 1.05 3.33 9.37
CA SER A 168 0.08 2.24 9.33
C SER A 168 -0.42 1.90 10.73
N ASN A 169 -1.58 1.23 10.81
CA ASN A 169 -2.20 0.81 12.07
C ASN A 169 -2.42 1.97 13.06
N CYS A 170 -2.66 3.17 12.55
CA CYS A 170 -2.92 4.37 13.34
C CYS A 170 -4.41 4.70 13.29
N TYR A 171 -5.17 4.22 14.28
CA TYR A 171 -6.64 4.33 14.34
C TYR A 171 -7.12 5.49 15.21
N ASN A 172 -6.24 6.06 16.04
CA ASN A 172 -6.59 7.18 16.90
C ASN A 172 -6.35 8.50 16.19
N LEU A 173 -7.44 9.22 15.89
CA LEU A 173 -7.39 10.50 15.17
C LEU A 173 -6.53 11.55 15.89
N GLU A 174 -6.63 11.66 17.23
CA GLU A 174 -5.86 12.68 17.97
C GLU A 174 -4.36 12.34 17.99
N GLN A 175 -4.01 11.06 18.08
CA GLN A 175 -2.62 10.63 17.95
C GLN A 175 -2.08 10.94 16.55
N PHE A 176 -2.87 10.70 15.51
CA PHE A 176 -2.49 11.02 14.13
C PHE A 176 -2.36 12.53 13.90
N LYS A 177 -3.32 13.33 14.39
CA LYS A 177 -3.25 14.79 14.33
C LYS A 177 -2.02 15.34 15.06
N LEU A 178 -1.66 14.74 16.19
CA LEU A 178 -0.46 15.14 16.94
C LEU A 178 0.81 14.88 16.14
N LEU A 179 0.93 13.68 15.54
CA LEU A 179 2.02 13.39 14.61
C LEU A 179 2.03 14.40 13.47
N TYR A 180 0.89 14.60 12.80
CA TYR A 180 0.78 15.51 11.67
C TYR A 180 1.20 16.95 12.02
N ARG A 181 0.79 17.47 13.19
CA ARG A 181 1.19 18.82 13.64
C ARG A 181 2.69 18.93 13.85
N ASN A 182 3.30 17.94 14.52
CA ASN A 182 4.69 17.98 14.96
C ASN A 182 5.70 17.59 13.85
N ALA A 183 5.30 16.77 12.90
CA ALA A 183 6.13 16.34 11.80
C ALA A 183 6.58 17.53 10.93
N LYS A 184 7.86 17.61 10.59
CA LYS A 184 8.40 18.51 9.56
C LYS A 184 7.96 18.03 8.18
N ILE A 185 8.22 16.76 7.89
CA ILE A 185 7.74 16.07 6.70
C ILE A 185 6.42 15.37 7.05
N LYS A 186 5.30 15.89 6.52
CA LYS A 186 3.97 15.39 6.83
C LYS A 186 3.77 13.98 6.26
N PRO A 187 3.02 13.08 6.94
CA PRO A 187 2.63 11.82 6.34
C PRO A 187 1.77 12.06 5.10
N ALA A 188 2.16 11.50 3.96
CA ALA A 188 1.41 11.52 2.71
C ALA A 188 0.42 10.36 2.62
N VAL A 189 0.65 9.30 3.41
CA VAL A 189 -0.09 8.05 3.37
C VAL A 189 -0.45 7.60 4.79
N ILE A 190 -1.69 7.15 4.96
CA ILE A 190 -2.09 6.33 6.10
C ILE A 190 -2.63 5.00 5.59
N GLN A 191 -2.17 3.88 6.17
CA GLN A 191 -2.54 2.53 5.75
C GLN A 191 -3.15 1.76 6.92
N ASN A 192 -4.46 1.55 6.92
CA ASN A 192 -5.17 0.90 8.02
C ASN A 192 -5.99 -0.31 7.56
N ARG A 193 -6.29 -1.22 8.49
CA ARG A 193 -7.29 -2.25 8.30
C ARG A 193 -8.65 -1.58 8.16
N PHE A 194 -9.35 -1.94 7.08
CA PHE A 194 -10.65 -1.36 6.76
C PHE A 194 -11.77 -2.27 7.25
N TYR A 195 -12.40 -1.94 8.39
CA TYR A 195 -13.38 -2.80 9.03
C TYR A 195 -14.28 -2.04 10.02
N ASP A 196 -15.39 -2.67 10.40
CA ASP A 196 -16.47 -2.13 11.24
C ASP A 196 -16.01 -1.70 12.65
N LYS A 197 -15.07 -2.44 13.25
CA LYS A 197 -14.58 -2.15 14.62
C LYS A 197 -13.96 -0.78 14.80
N THR A 198 -13.48 -0.16 13.73
CA THR A 198 -12.97 1.21 13.71
C THR A 198 -13.94 2.18 13.05
N GLN A 199 -15.19 1.76 12.79
CA GLN A 199 -16.15 2.53 12.00
C GLN A 199 -15.55 2.95 10.65
N TYR A 200 -14.80 2.01 10.04
CA TYR A 200 -14.09 2.23 8.77
C TYR A 200 -13.22 3.49 8.75
N ASP A 201 -12.75 3.92 9.92
CA ASP A 201 -11.94 5.13 10.14
C ASP A 201 -12.59 6.42 9.58
N GLY A 202 -13.92 6.54 9.61
CA GLY A 202 -14.67 7.61 8.97
C GLY A 202 -14.10 9.01 9.25
N THR A 203 -14.02 9.40 10.53
CA THR A 203 -13.49 10.71 10.95
C THR A 203 -12.00 10.90 10.62
N LEU A 204 -11.22 9.82 10.63
CA LEU A 204 -9.82 9.85 10.24
C LEU A 204 -9.67 10.05 8.73
N ARG A 205 -10.51 9.40 7.91
CA ARG A 205 -10.53 9.58 6.45
C ARG A 205 -10.96 10.99 6.07
N ASP A 206 -11.93 11.58 6.77
CA ASP A 206 -12.33 12.98 6.56
C ASP A 206 -11.16 13.94 6.81
N PHE A 207 -10.43 13.73 7.90
CA PHE A 207 -9.21 14.50 8.18
C PHE A 207 -8.14 14.30 7.08
N CYS A 208 -7.92 13.06 6.65
CA CYS A 208 -6.97 12.77 5.58
C CYS A 208 -7.34 13.48 4.28
N GLN A 209 -8.61 13.45 3.90
CA GLN A 209 -9.12 14.14 2.71
C GLN A 209 -8.87 15.66 2.78
N GLN A 210 -9.16 16.28 3.93
CA GLN A 210 -8.94 17.72 4.16
C GLN A 210 -7.46 18.10 4.07
N GLN A 211 -6.55 17.19 4.43
CA GLN A 211 -5.11 17.43 4.43
C GLN A 211 -4.39 16.90 3.18
N GLY A 212 -5.11 16.32 2.22
CA GLY A 212 -4.51 15.74 1.01
C GLY A 212 -3.68 14.49 1.29
N ILE A 213 -3.99 13.75 2.36
CA ILE A 213 -3.36 12.49 2.76
C ILE A 213 -4.10 11.33 2.11
N ILE A 214 -3.38 10.41 1.48
CA ILE A 214 -3.97 9.26 0.81
C ILE A 214 -4.21 8.14 1.83
N TYR A 215 -5.46 7.68 1.92
CA TYR A 215 -5.84 6.54 2.73
C TYR A 215 -5.70 5.25 1.93
N GLN A 216 -4.95 4.29 2.47
CA GLN A 216 -4.81 2.94 1.93
C GLN A 216 -5.53 1.94 2.84
N SER A 217 -6.29 1.00 2.25
CA SER A 217 -7.04 -0.01 3.00
C SER A 217 -6.43 -1.40 2.83
N PHE A 218 -6.18 -2.13 3.93
CA PHE A 218 -5.82 -3.54 3.88
C PHE A 218 -6.86 -4.44 4.56
N TRP A 219 -6.84 -5.75 4.28
CA TRP A 219 -7.86 -6.72 4.69
C TRP A 219 -9.28 -6.35 4.24
N THR A 220 -9.39 -5.56 3.24
CA THR A 220 -10.60 -4.90 2.76
C THR A 220 -11.72 -5.89 2.42
N LEU A 221 -11.41 -6.99 1.74
CA LEU A 221 -12.40 -8.02 1.43
C LEU A 221 -12.61 -8.99 2.59
N THR A 222 -11.51 -9.46 3.17
CA THR A 222 -11.51 -10.49 4.23
C THR A 222 -12.20 -10.02 5.51
N ALA A 223 -12.08 -8.73 5.85
CA ALA A 223 -12.70 -8.17 7.04
C ALA A 223 -14.18 -7.78 6.85
N ASN A 224 -14.69 -7.78 5.60
CA ASN A 224 -16.01 -7.25 5.27
C ASN A 224 -16.92 -8.25 4.49
N PRO A 225 -17.04 -9.52 4.91
CA PRO A 225 -17.89 -10.49 4.22
C PRO A 225 -19.36 -10.06 4.15
N ASN A 226 -19.85 -9.33 5.17
CA ASN A 226 -21.23 -8.84 5.22
C ASN A 226 -21.50 -7.79 4.14
N ILE A 227 -20.57 -6.88 3.88
CA ILE A 227 -20.66 -5.90 2.80
C ILE A 227 -20.71 -6.63 1.46
N LEU A 228 -19.79 -7.56 1.22
CA LEU A 228 -19.73 -8.33 -0.04
C LEU A 228 -21.00 -9.16 -0.28
N ALA A 229 -21.66 -9.63 0.78
CA ALA A 229 -22.91 -10.37 0.71
C ALA A 229 -24.16 -9.49 0.62
N HIS A 230 -24.05 -8.17 0.80
CA HIS A 230 -25.19 -7.26 0.84
C HIS A 230 -25.91 -7.16 -0.51
N THR A 231 -27.23 -6.97 -0.47
CA THR A 231 -28.06 -6.88 -1.68
C THR A 231 -27.66 -5.75 -2.60
N THR A 232 -27.27 -4.59 -2.07
CA THR A 232 -26.75 -3.46 -2.83
C THR A 232 -25.56 -3.87 -3.70
N ILE A 233 -24.56 -4.54 -3.11
CA ILE A 233 -23.39 -5.01 -3.86
C ILE A 233 -23.80 -6.04 -4.92
N LYS A 234 -24.65 -7.00 -4.58
CA LYS A 234 -25.15 -8.02 -5.54
C LYS A 234 -25.90 -7.41 -6.72
N THR A 235 -26.72 -6.39 -6.49
CA THR A 235 -27.40 -5.66 -7.56
C THR A 235 -26.41 -4.99 -8.51
N LEU A 236 -25.39 -4.34 -7.98
CA LEU A 236 -24.34 -3.71 -8.78
C LEU A 236 -23.49 -4.74 -9.53
N THR A 237 -23.19 -5.88 -8.91
CA THR A 237 -22.54 -7.02 -9.56
C THR A 237 -23.29 -7.48 -10.80
N ALA A 238 -24.61 -7.63 -10.71
CA ALA A 238 -25.44 -8.00 -11.85
C ALA A 238 -25.48 -6.91 -12.92
N LYS A 239 -25.61 -5.63 -12.52
CA LYS A 239 -25.65 -4.48 -13.44
C LYS A 239 -24.37 -4.36 -14.27
N TYR A 240 -23.20 -4.42 -13.60
CA TYR A 240 -21.91 -4.16 -14.24
C TYR A 240 -21.23 -5.43 -14.79
N GLN A 241 -21.80 -6.60 -14.54
CA GLN A 241 -21.19 -7.91 -14.88
C GLN A 241 -19.76 -8.02 -14.30
N ARG A 242 -19.64 -7.66 -13.02
CA ARG A 242 -18.36 -7.66 -12.26
C ARG A 242 -18.52 -8.47 -10.97
N SER A 243 -17.42 -8.94 -10.40
CA SER A 243 -17.45 -9.63 -9.11
C SER A 243 -17.76 -8.67 -7.95
N THR A 244 -18.19 -9.19 -6.80
CA THR A 244 -18.45 -8.39 -5.59
C THR A 244 -17.19 -7.68 -5.10
N ALA A 245 -16.03 -8.31 -5.26
CA ALA A 245 -14.73 -7.72 -4.96
C ALA A 245 -14.45 -6.50 -5.85
N GLN A 246 -14.66 -6.65 -7.18
CA GLN A 246 -14.47 -5.55 -8.13
C GLN A 246 -15.38 -4.37 -7.82
N VAL A 247 -16.66 -4.60 -7.55
CA VAL A 247 -17.60 -3.53 -7.21
C VAL A 247 -17.16 -2.79 -5.94
N PHE A 248 -16.74 -3.51 -4.90
CA PHE A 248 -16.31 -2.88 -3.66
C PHE A 248 -14.97 -2.15 -3.81
N PHE A 249 -13.99 -2.73 -4.49
CA PHE A 249 -12.72 -2.04 -4.79
C PHE A 249 -12.93 -0.81 -5.68
N ARG A 250 -13.87 -0.86 -6.65
CA ARG A 250 -14.20 0.30 -7.47
C ARG A 250 -14.79 1.44 -6.64
N TYR A 251 -15.74 1.12 -5.75
CA TYR A 251 -16.27 2.09 -4.80
C TYR A 251 -15.16 2.77 -3.98
N LEU A 252 -14.24 1.99 -3.40
CA LEU A 252 -13.13 2.54 -2.62
C LEU A 252 -12.24 3.45 -3.48
N SER A 253 -11.87 3.00 -4.67
CA SER A 253 -11.07 3.79 -5.60
C SER A 253 -11.73 5.11 -5.98
N GLN A 254 -13.04 5.13 -6.23
CA GLN A 254 -13.81 6.35 -6.50
C GLN A 254 -13.96 7.24 -5.25
N SER A 255 -13.87 6.67 -4.06
CA SER A 255 -13.85 7.38 -2.78
C SER A 255 -12.44 7.84 -2.34
N ASN A 256 -11.46 7.83 -3.27
CA ASN A 256 -10.05 8.16 -3.01
C ASN A 256 -9.39 7.30 -1.92
N ILE A 257 -9.83 6.05 -1.77
CA ILE A 257 -9.21 5.02 -0.95
C ILE A 257 -8.47 4.05 -1.87
N ILE A 258 -7.19 3.81 -1.61
CA ILE A 258 -6.40 2.84 -2.37
C ILE A 258 -6.49 1.48 -1.68
N PRO A 259 -7.20 0.48 -2.25
CA PRO A 259 -7.19 -0.86 -1.68
C PRO A 259 -5.88 -1.60 -1.93
N LEU A 260 -5.45 -2.37 -0.92
CA LEU A 260 -4.42 -3.38 -1.07
C LEU A 260 -5.10 -4.74 -1.30
N THR A 261 -4.71 -5.41 -2.38
CA THR A 261 -5.09 -6.80 -2.64
C THR A 261 -3.94 -7.74 -2.33
N GLY A 262 -4.25 -8.91 -1.78
CA GLY A 262 -3.26 -9.93 -1.44
C GLY A 262 -3.58 -11.28 -2.09
N THR A 263 -4.30 -11.29 -3.21
CA THR A 263 -4.67 -12.52 -3.92
C THR A 263 -3.44 -13.30 -4.43
N THR A 264 -3.59 -14.62 -4.51
CA THR A 264 -2.61 -15.52 -5.18
C THR A 264 -3.18 -16.07 -6.49
N SER A 265 -4.42 -15.72 -6.83
CA SER A 265 -5.10 -16.15 -8.05
C SER A 265 -4.84 -15.16 -9.18
N GLU A 266 -4.34 -15.65 -10.31
CA GLU A 266 -4.16 -14.84 -11.51
C GLU A 266 -5.48 -14.23 -11.99
N THR A 267 -6.56 -15.00 -11.94
CA THR A 267 -7.91 -14.51 -12.30
C THR A 267 -8.29 -13.32 -11.44
N HIS A 268 -8.14 -13.42 -10.12
CA HIS A 268 -8.45 -12.30 -9.23
C HIS A 268 -7.49 -11.11 -9.42
N MET A 269 -6.20 -11.35 -9.75
CA MET A 269 -5.28 -10.25 -10.10
C MET A 269 -5.76 -9.45 -11.31
N ARG A 270 -6.24 -10.14 -12.35
CA ARG A 270 -6.83 -9.50 -13.55
C ARG A 270 -8.13 -8.76 -13.23
N GLU A 271 -9.00 -9.37 -12.43
CA GLU A 271 -10.23 -8.74 -11.96
C GLU A 271 -9.96 -7.48 -11.14
N ASP A 272 -8.99 -7.53 -10.23
CA ASP A 272 -8.59 -6.41 -9.39
C ASP A 272 -8.02 -5.24 -10.21
N LEU A 273 -7.24 -5.52 -11.26
CA LEU A 273 -6.77 -4.49 -12.18
C LEU A 273 -7.91 -3.87 -13.02
N ALA A 274 -8.93 -4.66 -13.38
CA ALA A 274 -10.06 -4.24 -14.19
C ALA A 274 -11.12 -3.40 -13.42
N ILE A 275 -10.83 -3.00 -12.16
CA ILE A 275 -11.74 -2.11 -11.40
C ILE A 275 -11.87 -0.72 -12.00
N ILE A 276 -10.93 -0.33 -12.86
CA ILE A 276 -10.94 0.97 -13.55
C ILE A 276 -11.77 0.96 -14.85
N ASP A 277 -12.18 -0.21 -15.34
CA ASP A 277 -12.89 -0.38 -16.62
C ASP A 277 -14.38 -0.03 -16.54
N PHE A 278 -14.90 0.28 -15.37
CA PHE A 278 -16.28 0.68 -15.16
C PHE A 278 -16.37 1.75 -14.07
N GLU A 279 -17.49 2.44 -14.00
CA GLU A 279 -17.70 3.52 -13.04
C GLU A 279 -19.06 3.37 -12.37
N LEU A 280 -19.07 3.47 -11.04
CA LEU A 280 -20.29 3.57 -10.26
C LEU A 280 -20.82 5.00 -10.34
N THR A 281 -22.13 5.17 -10.44
CA THR A 281 -22.75 6.50 -10.37
C THR A 281 -22.63 7.08 -8.95
N ALA A 282 -22.85 8.39 -8.81
CA ALA A 282 -22.82 9.05 -7.50
C ALA A 282 -23.81 8.41 -6.52
N ASP A 283 -25.04 8.10 -6.97
CA ASP A 283 -26.07 7.46 -6.14
C ASP A 283 -25.67 6.04 -5.72
N GLU A 284 -24.98 5.30 -6.59
CA GLU A 284 -24.47 3.96 -6.29
C GLU A 284 -23.32 4.03 -5.29
N CYS A 285 -22.41 4.98 -5.45
CA CYS A 285 -21.35 5.24 -4.47
C CYS A 285 -21.95 5.60 -3.11
N GLU A 286 -22.97 6.45 -3.07
CA GLU A 286 -23.69 6.78 -1.84
C GLU A 286 -24.37 5.55 -1.23
N ALA A 287 -25.03 4.72 -2.05
CA ALA A 287 -25.68 3.49 -1.59
C ALA A 287 -24.69 2.47 -0.99
N VAL A 288 -23.49 2.34 -1.57
CA VAL A 288 -22.43 1.49 -1.00
C VAL A 288 -21.84 2.15 0.25
N GLY A 289 -21.64 3.48 0.23
CA GLY A 289 -21.14 4.25 1.37
C GLY A 289 -21.98 4.10 2.64
N ARG A 290 -23.30 3.97 2.48
CA ARG A 290 -24.23 3.72 3.61
C ARG A 290 -24.07 2.36 4.28
N LEU A 291 -23.25 1.46 3.75
CA LEU A 291 -22.93 0.17 4.36
C LEU A 291 -21.72 0.26 5.32
N LEU A 292 -21.04 1.40 5.35
CA LEU A 292 -19.83 1.66 6.18
C LEU A 292 -20.19 2.46 7.49
#